data_3e62f7bf51cb4e3e5d344cf2ff4079ee
#
_entry.id   3e62f7bf51cb4e3e5d344cf2ff4079ee
#
_cell.length_a   1.000
_cell.length_b   1.000
_cell.length_c   1.000
_cell.angle_alpha   90.00
_cell.angle_beta   90.00
_cell.angle_gamma   90.00
#
_symmetry.space_group_name_H-M   'P 1'
#
loop_
_entity.id
_entity.type
_entity.pdbx_description
1 polymer ?
#
loop_
_entity_poly.entity_id
_entity_poly.type
_entity_poly.pdbx_seq_one_letter_code
_entity_poly.pdbx_strand_id
1 'polypeptide(L)'
;MPNIFPPVPGAASSGIDQELGLVLIRPGDSGNAVKTIQSRLKALGFFHETIDGDYGSLTAKAVTDFQRANNLPVSGAVDHLTLQALGYEVDENNIPTAPPSSNPGSISVDTVSKIFPDVPVANLQKYLPLILQTLNQLGLGDTEMVLMALATVKVETGKFAPIDEYQSAYNTAPGGAPFALYDFRKDLGNNNAGDGSRYKGRGFVQLTGRNNYDRYSQEVGLGQQLLQTPELANDPLIAARILAAYLKDHEGEIRAALSRGDMAAARKAVNGGTHGLEQFQLAFQRGAALA
;
A
#
# COMPACT_ATOMS: atom_id res chain seq x y z
N MET A 1 20.45 7.63 9.19
CA MET A 1 21.03 8.06 10.48
C MET A 1 20.72 6.97 11.48
N PRO A 2 21.63 6.57 12.37
CA PRO A 2 21.30 5.58 13.37
C PRO A 2 20.22 6.12 14.31
N ASN A 3 19.33 5.24 14.75
CA ASN A 3 18.22 5.52 15.63
C ASN A 3 18.76 6.20 16.92
N ILE A 4 18.42 7.46 17.15
CA ILE A 4 18.95 8.27 18.26
C ILE A 4 18.27 7.95 19.61
N PHE A 5 17.29 7.03 19.62
CA PHE A 5 16.54 6.71 20.81
C PHE A 5 16.83 5.28 21.28
N PRO A 6 17.11 5.08 22.58
CA PRO A 6 17.32 3.75 23.13
C PRO A 6 16.05 2.90 23.02
N PRO A 7 16.16 1.57 22.87
CA PRO A 7 15.02 0.67 22.90
C PRO A 7 14.28 0.78 24.23
N VAL A 8 12.96 0.56 24.22
CA VAL A 8 12.13 0.60 25.41
C VAL A 8 12.45 -0.62 26.27
N PRO A 9 13.00 -0.48 27.50
CA PRO A 9 13.18 -1.61 28.39
C PRO A 9 11.80 -2.15 28.79
N GLY A 10 11.52 -3.42 28.53
CA GLY A 10 10.33 -4.10 29.03
C GLY A 10 9.07 -4.02 28.16
N ALA A 11 9.16 -3.70 26.87
CA ALA A 11 8.09 -4.00 25.92
C ALA A 11 8.01 -5.53 25.74
N ALA A 12 7.50 -6.22 26.78
CA ALA A 12 7.04 -7.58 26.58
C ALA A 12 5.96 -7.55 25.50
N SER A 13 6.07 -8.42 24.53
CA SER A 13 5.07 -8.73 23.54
C SER A 13 3.71 -8.96 24.21
N SER A 14 2.92 -7.90 24.37
CA SER A 14 1.61 -7.97 25.00
C SER A 14 0.58 -7.87 23.89
N GLY A 15 -0.02 -9.01 23.51
CA GLY A 15 -1.36 -9.07 22.93
C GLY A 15 -1.62 -8.38 21.58
N ILE A 16 -0.76 -7.48 21.15
CA ILE A 16 -0.87 -6.77 19.86
C ILE A 16 -0.39 -7.67 18.72
N ASP A 17 0.48 -8.65 19.04
CA ASP A 17 1.15 -9.49 18.05
C ASP A 17 0.32 -10.69 17.57
N GLN A 18 -0.81 -11.02 18.20
CA GLN A 18 -1.54 -12.26 17.93
C GLN A 18 -2.81 -12.11 17.08
N GLU A 19 -3.39 -10.93 16.92
CA GLU A 19 -4.66 -10.80 16.17
C GLU A 19 -4.57 -10.06 14.82
N LEU A 20 -3.54 -9.27 14.59
CA LEU A 20 -3.45 -8.48 13.36
C LEU A 20 -1.99 -8.39 12.92
N GLY A 21 -1.56 -9.17 11.97
CA GLY A 21 -0.21 -9.12 11.38
C GLY A 21 0.23 -7.76 10.82
N LEU A 22 -0.44 -6.65 11.13
CA LEU A 22 -0.07 -5.27 10.80
C LEU A 22 -0.99 -4.31 11.57
N VAL A 23 -0.49 -3.74 12.67
CA VAL A 23 -1.25 -2.77 13.46
C VAL A 23 -1.23 -1.41 12.76
N LEU A 24 -2.36 -0.99 12.23
CA LEU A 24 -2.62 0.41 11.95
C LEU A 24 -3.50 0.96 13.09
N ILE A 25 -2.91 1.76 13.99
CA ILE A 25 -3.65 2.45 15.04
C ILE A 25 -3.99 3.85 14.53
N ARG A 26 -5.26 4.22 14.59
CA ARG A 26 -5.81 5.35 13.83
C ARG A 26 -6.80 6.19 14.63
N PRO A 27 -7.12 7.40 14.18
CA PRO A 27 -8.19 8.20 14.78
C PRO A 27 -9.52 7.43 14.88
N GLY A 28 -10.09 7.40 16.09
CA GLY A 28 -11.28 6.63 16.42
C GLY A 28 -11.01 5.29 17.13
N ASP A 29 -9.79 4.78 17.09
CA ASP A 29 -9.41 3.60 17.86
C ASP A 29 -9.31 3.93 19.36
N SER A 30 -9.46 2.91 20.23
CA SER A 30 -9.34 3.07 21.66
C SER A 30 -8.74 1.82 22.33
N GLY A 31 -8.29 1.99 23.57
CA GLY A 31 -7.81 0.88 24.39
C GLY A 31 -6.29 0.90 24.66
N ASN A 32 -5.76 -0.27 25.07
CA ASN A 32 -4.37 -0.36 25.57
C ASN A 32 -3.32 -0.03 24.51
N ALA A 33 -3.56 -0.40 23.26
CA ALA A 33 -2.65 -0.07 22.15
C ALA A 33 -2.50 1.46 22.00
N VAL A 34 -3.62 2.20 22.04
CA VAL A 34 -3.60 3.66 21.99
C VAL A 34 -2.87 4.25 23.21
N LYS A 35 -3.14 3.74 24.43
CA LYS A 35 -2.41 4.16 25.64
C LYS A 35 -0.90 3.98 25.51
N THR A 36 -0.48 2.87 24.92
CA THR A 36 0.93 2.58 24.69
C THR A 36 1.56 3.62 23.73
N ILE A 37 0.88 3.95 22.63
CA ILE A 37 1.33 4.97 21.68
C ILE A 37 1.34 6.36 22.33
N GLN A 38 0.28 6.77 23.03
CA GLN A 38 0.21 8.04 23.75
C GLN A 38 1.35 8.16 24.77
N SER A 39 1.62 7.09 25.53
CA SER A 39 2.71 7.05 26.52
C SER A 39 4.06 7.26 25.85
N ARG A 40 4.29 6.60 24.71
CA ARG A 40 5.55 6.72 23.96
C ARG A 40 5.72 8.10 23.35
N LEU A 41 4.69 8.65 22.70
CA LEU A 41 4.70 10.01 22.17
C LEU A 41 4.92 11.04 23.29
N LYS A 42 4.37 10.81 24.48
CA LYS A 42 4.58 11.67 25.65
C LYS A 42 6.04 11.62 26.12
N ALA A 43 6.63 10.43 26.21
CA ALA A 43 8.02 10.26 26.56
C ALA A 43 8.99 10.92 25.55
N LEU A 44 8.57 11.01 24.28
CA LEU A 44 9.32 11.65 23.20
C LEU A 44 9.01 13.15 23.03
N GLY A 45 8.12 13.72 23.88
CA GLY A 45 7.76 15.14 23.86
C GLY A 45 6.78 15.57 22.76
N PHE A 46 6.08 14.64 22.13
CA PHE A 46 5.08 14.94 21.10
C PHE A 46 3.63 14.94 21.61
N PHE A 47 3.37 14.28 22.77
CA PHE A 47 2.04 14.24 23.37
C PHE A 47 2.09 14.83 24.78
N HIS A 48 1.26 15.83 25.07
CA HIS A 48 1.31 16.58 26.35
C HIS A 48 0.06 16.36 27.21
N GLU A 49 -0.93 15.68 26.66
CA GLU A 49 -2.22 15.48 27.30
C GLU A 49 -2.24 14.26 28.23
N THR A 50 -3.40 13.99 28.81
CA THR A 50 -3.64 12.79 29.61
C THR A 50 -3.66 11.56 28.72
N ILE A 51 -3.04 10.47 29.20
CA ILE A 51 -3.08 9.18 28.51
C ILE A 51 -4.43 8.54 28.84
N ASP A 52 -5.41 8.74 27.96
CA ASP A 52 -6.79 8.26 28.11
C ASP A 52 -7.04 6.94 27.38
N GLY A 53 -6.25 6.67 26.34
CA GLY A 53 -6.43 5.51 25.48
C GLY A 53 -7.42 5.75 24.36
N ASP A 54 -7.81 7.00 24.08
CA ASP A 54 -8.65 7.37 22.96
C ASP A 54 -7.80 8.04 21.88
N TYR A 55 -7.86 7.51 20.67
CA TYR A 55 -7.18 8.11 19.52
C TYR A 55 -8.02 9.26 18.97
N GLY A 56 -8.10 10.35 19.72
CA GLY A 56 -8.75 11.59 19.30
C GLY A 56 -7.85 12.47 18.45
N SER A 57 -8.33 13.68 18.17
CA SER A 57 -7.61 14.68 17.36
C SER A 57 -6.26 15.08 17.94
N LEU A 58 -6.11 15.08 19.27
CA LEU A 58 -4.85 15.41 19.95
C LEU A 58 -3.81 14.31 19.78
N THR A 59 -4.22 13.05 19.83
CA THR A 59 -3.34 11.91 19.53
C THR A 59 -2.93 11.92 18.06
N ALA A 60 -3.89 12.16 17.14
CA ALA A 60 -3.60 12.28 15.70
C ALA A 60 -2.61 13.41 15.40
N LYS A 61 -2.77 14.56 16.06
CA LYS A 61 -1.83 15.67 15.94
C LYS A 61 -0.43 15.29 16.42
N ALA A 62 -0.32 14.65 17.57
CA ALA A 62 0.96 14.22 18.11
C ALA A 62 1.68 13.22 17.18
N VAL A 63 0.95 12.26 16.62
CA VAL A 63 1.48 11.33 15.62
C VAL A 63 1.93 12.07 14.36
N THR A 64 1.14 12.99 13.85
CA THR A 64 1.48 13.82 12.69
C THR A 64 2.76 14.62 12.91
N ASP A 65 2.90 15.25 14.09
CA ASP A 65 4.10 16.03 14.43
C ASP A 65 5.33 15.12 14.59
N PHE A 66 5.15 13.94 15.19
CA PHE A 66 6.20 12.92 15.29
C PHE A 66 6.63 12.40 13.90
N GLN A 67 5.68 12.07 13.03
CA GLN A 67 5.96 11.63 11.67
C GLN A 67 6.75 12.68 10.89
N ARG A 68 6.34 13.94 10.95
CA ARG A 68 7.05 15.06 10.31
C ARG A 68 8.48 15.22 10.83
N ALA A 69 8.67 15.16 12.15
CA ALA A 69 9.98 15.29 12.77
C ALA A 69 10.95 14.15 12.40
N ASN A 70 10.40 12.96 12.06
CA ASN A 70 11.17 11.80 11.68
C ASN A 70 11.20 11.51 10.16
N ASN A 71 10.77 12.47 9.33
CA ASN A 71 10.68 12.34 7.86
C ASN A 71 9.87 11.11 7.40
N LEU A 72 8.84 10.77 8.15
CA LEU A 72 7.88 9.71 7.79
C LEU A 72 6.71 10.27 6.97
N PRO A 73 5.95 9.43 6.25
CA PRO A 73 4.68 9.82 5.67
C PRO A 73 3.76 10.39 6.76
N VAL A 74 3.27 11.62 6.55
CA VAL A 74 2.47 12.36 7.54
C VAL A 74 1.01 11.97 7.39
N SER A 75 0.65 10.81 7.93
CA SER A 75 -0.69 10.24 7.83
C SER A 75 -1.59 10.52 9.04
N GLY A 76 -0.99 10.83 10.18
CA GLY A 76 -1.71 10.91 11.45
C GLY A 76 -2.21 9.56 11.98
N ALA A 77 -1.81 8.45 11.35
CA ALA A 77 -2.05 7.09 11.81
C ALA A 77 -0.71 6.40 12.12
N VAL A 78 -0.72 5.46 13.07
CA VAL A 78 0.49 4.73 13.47
C VAL A 78 0.59 3.47 12.63
N ASP A 79 1.38 3.54 11.59
CA ASP A 79 1.76 2.41 10.73
C ASP A 79 3.05 1.74 11.24
N HIS A 80 3.52 0.72 10.53
CA HIS A 80 4.73 -0.01 10.90
C HIS A 80 5.98 0.88 10.90
N LEU A 81 6.10 1.84 9.97
CA LEU A 81 7.22 2.79 9.95
C LEU A 81 7.17 3.72 11.15
N THR A 82 5.97 4.15 11.53
CA THR A 82 5.75 4.97 12.71
C THR A 82 6.06 4.19 13.98
N LEU A 83 5.64 2.90 14.09
CA LEU A 83 5.97 2.03 15.21
C LEU A 83 7.48 1.83 15.34
N GLN A 84 8.16 1.53 14.22
CA GLN A 84 9.62 1.37 14.19
C GLN A 84 10.34 2.65 14.65
N ALA A 85 9.91 3.80 14.16
CA ALA A 85 10.47 5.09 14.55
C ALA A 85 10.16 5.44 16.02
N LEU A 86 9.01 4.98 16.55
CA LEU A 86 8.69 5.09 17.98
C LEU A 86 9.57 4.17 18.86
N GLY A 87 10.40 3.30 18.26
CA GLY A 87 11.32 2.41 18.95
C GLY A 87 10.68 1.09 19.39
N TYR A 88 9.55 0.71 18.80
CA TYR A 88 9.03 -0.65 18.93
C TYR A 88 9.77 -1.56 17.97
N GLU A 89 10.19 -2.73 18.45
CA GLU A 89 10.62 -3.80 17.55
C GLU A 89 9.38 -4.26 16.79
N VAL A 90 9.20 -3.72 15.64
CA VAL A 90 8.36 -4.34 14.61
C VAL A 90 9.24 -5.48 14.12
N ASP A 91 8.94 -6.69 14.53
CA ASP A 91 9.65 -7.87 14.06
C ASP A 91 9.45 -7.93 12.54
N GLU A 92 10.47 -7.50 11.79
CA GLU A 92 10.49 -7.61 10.34
C GLU A 92 10.36 -9.08 9.89
N ASN A 93 10.55 -10.02 10.84
CA ASN A 93 10.32 -11.44 10.67
C ASN A 93 8.92 -11.87 11.16
N ASN A 94 8.20 -11.02 11.89
CA ASN A 94 6.80 -11.20 12.28
C ASN A 94 5.83 -10.28 11.49
N ILE A 95 6.30 -9.52 10.52
CA ILE A 95 5.58 -9.48 9.24
C ILE A 95 5.49 -10.96 8.89
N PRO A 96 4.29 -11.62 8.86
CA PRO A 96 4.26 -13.03 8.57
C PRO A 96 4.98 -13.25 7.25
N THR A 97 6.27 -13.49 7.32
CA THR A 97 6.97 -14.14 6.25
C THR A 97 6.20 -15.43 6.18
N ALA A 98 5.46 -15.61 5.10
CA ALA A 98 5.04 -16.95 4.75
C ALA A 98 6.24 -17.84 5.11
N PRO A 99 6.05 -18.92 5.91
CA PRO A 99 7.17 -19.80 6.26
C PRO A 99 7.94 -20.00 4.97
N PRO A 100 9.27 -19.96 4.98
CA PRO A 100 10.02 -20.20 3.77
C PRO A 100 9.41 -21.47 3.19
N SER A 101 8.51 -21.29 2.25
CA SER A 101 7.93 -22.42 1.58
C SER A 101 9.13 -23.02 0.89
N SER A 102 9.57 -24.15 1.38
CA SER A 102 10.52 -25.03 0.72
C SER A 102 9.90 -25.58 -0.59
N ASN A 103 9.10 -24.76 -1.25
CA ASN A 103 8.67 -24.95 -2.62
C ASN A 103 9.78 -24.40 -3.52
N PRO A 104 10.36 -25.25 -4.37
CA PRO A 104 11.18 -24.78 -5.48
C PRO A 104 10.27 -23.94 -6.36
N GLY A 105 10.39 -22.59 -6.27
CA GLY A 105 9.54 -21.64 -6.99
C GLY A 105 9.17 -20.37 -6.19
N SER A 106 9.74 -20.13 -5.00
CA SER A 106 9.47 -18.88 -4.28
C SER A 106 10.04 -17.68 -5.06
N ILE A 107 9.17 -16.78 -5.49
CA ILE A 107 9.54 -15.55 -6.20
C ILE A 107 10.36 -14.67 -5.26
N SER A 108 11.66 -14.58 -5.53
CA SER A 108 12.64 -13.81 -4.74
C SER A 108 12.97 -12.47 -5.39
N VAL A 109 13.62 -11.57 -4.65
CA VAL A 109 14.15 -10.31 -5.19
C VAL A 109 15.08 -10.57 -6.39
N ASP A 110 15.92 -11.60 -6.32
CA ASP A 110 16.81 -12.00 -7.42
C ASP A 110 16.02 -12.47 -8.66
N THR A 111 14.97 -13.28 -8.45
CA THR A 111 14.07 -13.69 -9.53
C THR A 111 13.39 -12.47 -10.18
N VAL A 112 12.81 -11.58 -9.36
CA VAL A 112 12.09 -10.40 -9.87
C VAL A 112 13.03 -9.40 -10.55
N SER A 113 14.29 -9.28 -10.08
CA SER A 113 15.29 -8.44 -10.75
C SER A 113 15.68 -8.96 -12.13
N LYS A 114 15.62 -10.27 -12.36
CA LYS A 114 15.83 -10.88 -13.68
C LYS A 114 14.61 -10.68 -14.61
N ILE A 115 13.40 -10.69 -14.05
CA ILE A 115 12.19 -10.37 -14.80
C ILE A 115 12.17 -8.91 -15.22
N PHE A 116 12.56 -7.99 -14.32
CA PHE A 116 12.54 -6.54 -14.50
C PHE A 116 13.92 -5.91 -14.27
N PRO A 117 14.88 -6.08 -15.20
CA PRO A 117 16.26 -5.63 -15.00
C PRO A 117 16.43 -4.10 -14.93
N ASP A 118 15.43 -3.35 -15.33
CA ASP A 118 15.38 -1.89 -15.27
C ASP A 118 14.76 -1.33 -13.98
N VAL A 119 14.31 -2.21 -13.07
CA VAL A 119 13.78 -1.83 -11.77
C VAL A 119 14.91 -1.75 -10.74
N PRO A 120 15.02 -0.65 -9.96
CA PRO A 120 16.00 -0.57 -8.89
C PRO A 120 15.85 -1.70 -7.87
N VAL A 121 16.90 -2.44 -7.62
CA VAL A 121 16.89 -3.56 -6.65
C VAL A 121 16.44 -3.08 -5.26
N ALA A 122 16.81 -1.87 -4.86
CA ALA A 122 16.36 -1.28 -3.59
C ALA A 122 14.83 -1.16 -3.49
N ASN A 123 14.14 -0.88 -4.61
CA ASN A 123 12.67 -0.86 -4.63
C ASN A 123 12.10 -2.27 -4.50
N LEU A 124 12.71 -3.25 -5.16
CA LEU A 124 12.30 -4.65 -4.99
C LEU A 124 12.49 -5.12 -3.56
N GLN A 125 13.64 -4.83 -2.96
CA GLN A 125 13.91 -5.17 -1.56
C GLN A 125 12.90 -4.54 -0.60
N LYS A 126 12.49 -3.30 -0.87
CA LYS A 126 11.56 -2.56 -0.02
C LYS A 126 10.11 -3.01 -0.19
N TYR A 127 9.65 -3.22 -1.41
CA TYR A 127 8.21 -3.34 -1.69
C TYR A 127 7.74 -4.76 -2.01
N LEU A 128 8.61 -5.62 -2.58
CA LEU A 128 8.23 -6.97 -2.94
C LEU A 128 7.74 -7.80 -1.74
N PRO A 129 8.39 -7.77 -0.56
CA PRO A 129 7.90 -8.50 0.61
C PRO A 129 6.46 -8.13 0.99
N LEU A 130 6.13 -6.83 0.97
CA LEU A 130 4.78 -6.34 1.30
C LEU A 130 3.74 -6.82 0.28
N ILE A 131 4.09 -6.80 -1.01
CA ILE A 131 3.21 -7.27 -2.08
C ILE A 131 2.95 -8.77 -1.93
N LEU A 132 3.99 -9.58 -1.78
CA LEU A 132 3.86 -11.04 -1.63
C LEU A 132 3.04 -11.41 -0.38
N GLN A 133 3.29 -10.72 0.72
CA GLN A 133 2.55 -10.93 1.96
C GLN A 133 1.06 -10.66 1.79
N THR A 134 0.69 -9.51 1.24
CA THR A 134 -0.72 -9.13 1.08
C THR A 134 -1.45 -10.04 0.08
N LEU A 135 -0.77 -10.47 -0.98
CA LEU A 135 -1.32 -11.48 -1.91
C LEU A 135 -1.58 -12.80 -1.20
N ASN A 136 -0.63 -13.30 -0.41
CA ASN A 136 -0.80 -14.54 0.36
C ASN A 136 -1.96 -14.45 1.35
N GLN A 137 -2.14 -13.32 2.04
CA GLN A 137 -3.25 -13.10 2.98
C GLN A 137 -4.62 -13.23 2.31
N LEU A 138 -4.73 -12.87 1.03
CA LEU A 138 -5.98 -12.99 0.25
C LEU A 138 -6.09 -14.27 -0.59
N GLY A 139 -5.15 -15.22 -0.44
CA GLY A 139 -5.14 -16.48 -1.20
C GLY A 139 -4.74 -16.31 -2.67
N LEU A 140 -3.97 -15.26 -2.99
CA LEU A 140 -3.46 -14.93 -4.33
C LEU A 140 -1.93 -15.19 -4.44
N GLY A 141 -1.38 -16.04 -3.56
CA GLY A 141 0.06 -16.29 -3.49
C GLY A 141 0.59 -17.31 -4.51
N ASP A 142 -0.23 -17.85 -5.37
CA ASP A 142 0.21 -18.72 -6.46
C ASP A 142 0.97 -17.94 -7.54
N THR A 143 1.82 -18.64 -8.27
CA THR A 143 2.72 -18.05 -9.26
C THR A 143 2.00 -17.17 -10.28
N GLU A 144 0.83 -17.59 -10.79
CA GLU A 144 0.11 -16.84 -11.81
C GLU A 144 -0.38 -15.49 -11.27
N MET A 145 -1.02 -15.48 -10.10
CA MET A 145 -1.53 -14.25 -9.49
C MET A 145 -0.40 -13.33 -9.01
N VAL A 146 0.70 -13.88 -8.51
CA VAL A 146 1.88 -13.09 -8.17
C VAL A 146 2.48 -12.45 -9.42
N LEU A 147 2.64 -13.17 -10.53
CA LEU A 147 3.13 -12.58 -11.79
C LEU A 147 2.17 -11.51 -12.34
N MET A 148 0.86 -11.71 -12.20
CA MET A 148 -0.15 -10.70 -12.53
C MET A 148 0.06 -9.41 -11.71
N ALA A 149 0.26 -9.53 -10.40
CA ALA A 149 0.52 -8.40 -9.51
C ALA A 149 1.80 -7.67 -9.91
N LEU A 150 2.91 -8.41 -10.07
CA LEU A 150 4.21 -7.83 -10.38
C LEU A 150 4.23 -7.14 -11.75
N ALA A 151 3.62 -7.76 -12.76
CA ALA A 151 3.48 -7.17 -14.09
C ALA A 151 2.60 -5.90 -14.05
N THR A 152 1.53 -5.91 -13.27
CA THR A 152 0.67 -4.74 -13.05
C THR A 152 1.46 -3.60 -12.42
N VAL A 153 2.12 -3.85 -11.28
CA VAL A 153 2.94 -2.84 -10.59
C VAL A 153 4.00 -2.24 -11.52
N LYS A 154 4.66 -3.10 -12.34
CA LYS A 154 5.66 -2.64 -13.30
C LYS A 154 5.08 -1.70 -14.34
N VAL A 155 3.94 -2.03 -14.91
CA VAL A 155 3.31 -1.20 -15.96
C VAL A 155 2.77 0.11 -15.39
N GLU A 156 2.14 0.07 -14.21
CA GLU A 156 1.51 1.25 -13.61
C GLU A 156 2.52 2.24 -13.00
N THR A 157 3.62 1.74 -12.45
CA THR A 157 4.57 2.58 -11.69
C THR A 157 5.94 2.74 -12.34
N GLY A 158 6.25 1.91 -13.31
CA GLY A 158 7.54 1.87 -14.01
C GLY A 158 8.71 1.37 -13.17
N LYS A 159 8.83 1.82 -11.91
CA LYS A 159 9.98 1.54 -11.03
C LYS A 159 9.64 0.75 -9.76
N PHE A 160 8.47 0.14 -9.68
CA PHE A 160 8.08 -0.66 -8.53
C PHE A 160 7.98 0.12 -7.22
N ALA A 161 7.54 1.37 -7.27
CA ALA A 161 7.29 2.20 -6.09
C ALA A 161 5.86 2.75 -6.17
N PRO A 162 5.13 2.88 -5.07
CA PRO A 162 3.85 3.57 -5.09
C PRO A 162 4.08 5.06 -5.40
N ILE A 163 3.33 5.59 -6.34
CA ILE A 163 3.50 6.96 -6.85
C ILE A 163 2.17 7.67 -7.03
N ASP A 164 2.23 8.99 -7.05
CA ASP A 164 1.17 9.85 -7.56
C ASP A 164 1.16 9.83 -9.09
N GLU A 165 -0.04 9.88 -9.68
CA GLU A 165 -0.22 10.11 -11.10
C GLU A 165 0.40 11.44 -11.54
N TYR A 166 1.06 11.43 -12.68
CA TYR A 166 1.63 12.63 -13.29
C TYR A 166 0.61 13.41 -14.11
N GLN A 167 0.79 14.73 -14.20
CA GLN A 167 0.00 15.57 -15.09
C GLN A 167 0.26 15.17 -16.55
N SER A 168 -0.82 15.10 -17.33
CA SER A 168 -0.79 14.78 -18.74
C SER A 168 -1.96 15.45 -19.45
N ALA A 169 -1.97 15.43 -20.78
CA ALA A 169 -3.10 15.94 -21.58
C ALA A 169 -4.40 15.15 -21.34
N TYR A 170 -4.34 13.95 -20.72
CA TYR A 170 -5.52 13.13 -20.42
C TYR A 170 -6.23 13.52 -19.13
N ASN A 171 -5.52 14.20 -18.21
CA ASN A 171 -6.05 14.60 -16.91
C ASN A 171 -6.04 16.11 -16.65
N THR A 172 -5.31 16.87 -17.49
CA THR A 172 -5.11 18.32 -17.30
C THR A 172 -5.20 19.03 -18.66
N ALA A 173 -6.17 19.95 -18.81
CA ALA A 173 -6.29 20.76 -20.00
C ALA A 173 -5.12 21.77 -20.12
N PRO A 174 -4.73 22.19 -21.33
CA PRO A 174 -3.72 23.22 -21.51
C PRO A 174 -4.11 24.50 -20.75
N GLY A 175 -3.26 24.96 -19.82
CA GLY A 175 -3.53 26.12 -18.98
C GLY A 175 -4.60 25.94 -17.89
N GLY A 176 -5.16 24.72 -17.77
CA GLY A 176 -6.13 24.38 -16.75
C GLY A 176 -5.50 23.98 -15.41
N ALA A 177 -6.35 23.86 -14.39
CA ALA A 177 -5.91 23.35 -13.09
C ALA A 177 -5.50 21.88 -13.20
N PRO A 178 -4.49 21.42 -12.43
CA PRO A 178 -4.03 20.04 -12.44
C PRO A 178 -5.18 19.05 -12.18
N PHE A 179 -5.28 18.03 -13.01
CA PHE A 179 -6.28 16.95 -12.94
C PHE A 179 -7.75 17.41 -13.08
N ALA A 180 -8.01 18.64 -13.52
CA ALA A 180 -9.37 19.18 -13.62
C ALA A 180 -10.25 18.44 -14.66
N LEU A 181 -9.66 17.67 -15.59
CA LEU A 181 -10.43 16.80 -16.51
C LEU A 181 -11.08 15.61 -15.78
N TYR A 182 -10.69 15.32 -14.56
CA TYR A 182 -11.32 14.33 -13.70
C TYR A 182 -12.42 14.94 -12.78
N ASP A 183 -12.49 16.27 -12.67
CA ASP A 183 -13.56 16.92 -11.92
C ASP A 183 -14.93 16.60 -12.52
N PHE A 184 -15.94 16.44 -11.67
CA PHE A 184 -17.31 16.15 -12.09
C PHE A 184 -17.50 14.86 -12.93
N ARG A 185 -16.48 13.99 -13.00
CA ARG A 185 -16.55 12.67 -13.65
C ARG A 185 -17.41 11.74 -12.79
N LYS A 186 -18.67 11.56 -13.18
CA LYS A 186 -19.65 10.72 -12.46
C LYS A 186 -19.26 9.25 -12.41
N ASP A 187 -18.63 8.76 -13.45
CA ASP A 187 -18.08 7.40 -13.53
C ASP A 187 -16.95 7.13 -12.52
N LEU A 188 -16.24 8.17 -12.11
CA LEU A 188 -15.24 8.15 -11.03
C LEU A 188 -15.83 8.50 -9.65
N GLY A 189 -17.10 8.91 -9.58
CA GLY A 189 -17.72 9.44 -8.37
C GLY A 189 -17.24 10.82 -7.96
N ASN A 190 -16.51 11.52 -8.84
CA ASN A 190 -16.05 12.88 -8.61
C ASN A 190 -17.20 13.85 -8.86
N ASN A 191 -17.64 14.57 -7.83
CA ASN A 191 -18.84 15.40 -7.88
C ASN A 191 -18.55 16.90 -7.74
N ASN A 192 -17.31 17.27 -7.41
CA ASN A 192 -16.92 18.64 -7.12
C ASN A 192 -15.68 19.07 -7.91
N ALA A 193 -15.51 20.38 -8.04
CA ALA A 193 -14.24 20.94 -8.46
C ALA A 193 -13.14 20.58 -7.43
N GLY A 194 -11.99 20.17 -7.92
CA GLY A 194 -10.86 19.69 -7.11
C GLY A 194 -10.91 18.19 -6.75
N ASP A 195 -12.02 17.49 -6.99
CA ASP A 195 -12.08 16.04 -6.76
C ASP A 195 -11.07 15.30 -7.65
N GLY A 196 -10.82 15.80 -8.87
CA GLY A 196 -9.84 15.23 -9.78
C GLY A 196 -8.43 15.25 -9.19
N SER A 197 -7.99 16.37 -8.68
CA SER A 197 -6.69 16.51 -8.02
C SER A 197 -6.63 15.72 -6.71
N ARG A 198 -7.72 15.71 -5.95
CA ARG A 198 -7.83 15.03 -4.66
C ARG A 198 -7.77 13.51 -4.81
N TYR A 199 -8.49 12.95 -5.77
CA TYR A 199 -8.62 11.51 -6.00
C TYR A 199 -7.94 11.06 -7.30
N LYS A 200 -6.83 11.71 -7.67
CA LYS A 200 -5.95 11.30 -8.77
C LYS A 200 -5.37 9.91 -8.52
N GLY A 201 -4.80 9.32 -9.53
CA GLY A 201 -4.15 8.01 -9.43
C GLY A 201 -3.04 7.96 -8.37
N ARG A 202 -3.05 6.93 -7.52
CA ARG A 202 -2.02 6.68 -6.49
C ARG A 202 -1.76 5.22 -6.27
N GLY A 203 -0.60 4.95 -5.69
CA GLY A 203 -0.20 3.61 -5.25
C GLY A 203 0.29 2.71 -6.36
N PHE A 204 0.22 1.41 -6.14
CA PHE A 204 0.69 0.41 -7.10
C PHE A 204 -0.26 0.15 -8.28
N VAL A 205 -1.56 0.41 -8.11
CA VAL A 205 -2.60 0.20 -9.13
C VAL A 205 -3.14 1.50 -9.71
N GLN A 206 -2.55 2.64 -9.34
CA GLN A 206 -3.05 3.96 -9.75
C GLN A 206 -4.53 4.15 -9.44
N LEU A 207 -4.89 3.87 -8.17
CA LEU A 207 -6.26 4.02 -7.66
C LEU A 207 -6.78 5.42 -7.96
N THR A 208 -7.83 5.55 -8.77
CA THR A 208 -8.36 6.83 -9.28
C THR A 208 -9.85 6.96 -9.03
N GLY A 209 -10.28 8.15 -8.65
CA GLY A 209 -11.69 8.50 -8.48
C GLY A 209 -12.24 8.23 -7.08
N ARG A 210 -13.11 9.14 -6.62
CA ARG A 210 -13.70 9.13 -5.27
C ARG A 210 -14.35 7.81 -4.89
N ASN A 211 -15.10 7.18 -5.83
CA ASN A 211 -15.76 5.91 -5.57
C ASN A 211 -14.77 4.78 -5.27
N ASN A 212 -13.65 4.73 -6.00
CA ASN A 212 -12.61 3.72 -5.76
C ASN A 212 -11.89 3.97 -4.44
N TYR A 213 -11.59 5.24 -4.11
CA TYR A 213 -11.01 5.59 -2.81
C TYR A 213 -11.92 5.20 -1.65
N ASP A 214 -13.24 5.42 -1.78
CA ASP A 214 -14.21 4.99 -0.75
C ASP A 214 -14.25 3.46 -0.64
N ARG A 215 -14.45 2.78 -1.77
CA ARG A 215 -14.56 1.33 -1.83
C ARG A 215 -13.33 0.64 -1.23
N TYR A 216 -12.15 0.93 -1.76
CA TYR A 216 -10.92 0.26 -1.30
C TYR A 216 -10.50 0.70 0.10
N SER A 217 -10.89 1.89 0.56
CA SER A 217 -10.72 2.27 1.96
C SER A 217 -11.49 1.33 2.91
N GLN A 218 -12.71 0.95 2.54
CA GLN A 218 -13.50 -0.02 3.31
C GLN A 218 -12.88 -1.42 3.22
N GLU A 219 -12.55 -1.89 2.04
CA GLU A 219 -12.03 -3.26 1.79
C GLU A 219 -10.70 -3.53 2.48
N VAL A 220 -9.82 -2.52 2.57
CA VAL A 220 -8.54 -2.68 3.28
C VAL A 220 -8.61 -2.31 4.76
N GLY A 221 -9.82 -2.11 5.31
CA GLY A 221 -10.06 -1.88 6.73
C GLY A 221 -9.76 -0.46 7.21
N LEU A 222 -9.70 0.52 6.31
CA LEU A 222 -9.42 1.93 6.63
C LEU A 222 -10.68 2.79 6.84
N GLY A 223 -11.89 2.23 6.69
CA GLY A 223 -13.13 3.00 6.78
C GLY A 223 -13.15 4.19 5.82
N GLN A 224 -13.26 5.41 6.31
CA GLN A 224 -13.32 6.64 5.50
C GLN A 224 -11.94 7.32 5.27
N GLN A 225 -10.83 6.71 5.67
CA GLN A 225 -9.55 7.41 5.74
C GLN A 225 -9.00 7.79 4.37
N LEU A 226 -9.13 6.94 3.35
CA LEU A 226 -8.66 7.31 2.01
C LEU A 226 -9.46 8.46 1.39
N LEU A 227 -10.70 8.70 1.85
CA LEU A 227 -11.45 9.89 1.45
C LEU A 227 -10.98 11.16 2.17
N GLN A 228 -10.55 11.02 3.42
CA GLN A 228 -10.06 12.12 4.23
C GLN A 228 -8.61 12.49 3.88
N THR A 229 -7.77 11.48 3.74
CA THR A 229 -6.32 11.57 3.49
C THR A 229 -5.94 10.65 2.32
N PRO A 230 -6.23 11.04 1.06
CA PRO A 230 -6.01 10.20 -0.12
C PRO A 230 -4.54 9.80 -0.33
N GLU A 231 -3.61 10.58 0.21
CA GLU A 231 -2.16 10.36 0.17
C GLU A 231 -1.74 9.02 0.81
N LEU A 232 -2.57 8.50 1.73
CA LEU A 232 -2.37 7.17 2.33
C LEU A 232 -2.34 6.04 1.29
N ALA A 233 -2.93 6.23 0.12
CA ALA A 233 -2.86 5.25 -0.97
C ALA A 233 -1.41 5.05 -1.50
N ASN A 234 -0.47 5.95 -1.15
CA ASN A 234 0.96 5.81 -1.44
C ASN A 234 1.76 5.21 -0.27
N ASP A 235 1.17 5.01 0.91
CA ASP A 235 1.83 4.22 1.94
C ASP A 235 2.12 2.81 1.40
N PRO A 236 3.34 2.30 1.51
CA PRO A 236 3.74 1.05 0.87
C PRO A 236 2.86 -0.15 1.22
N LEU A 237 2.43 -0.25 2.47
CA LEU A 237 1.60 -1.33 2.93
C LEU A 237 0.15 -1.17 2.48
N ILE A 238 -0.39 0.04 2.60
CA ILE A 238 -1.75 0.36 2.13
C ILE A 238 -1.82 0.16 0.61
N ALA A 239 -0.82 0.61 -0.13
CA ALA A 239 -0.72 0.38 -1.57
C ALA A 239 -0.69 -1.12 -1.94
N ALA A 240 0.05 -1.94 -1.17
CA ALA A 240 0.09 -3.39 -1.38
C ALA A 240 -1.25 -4.07 -1.04
N ARG A 241 -1.93 -3.63 0.02
CA ARG A 241 -3.28 -4.11 0.36
C ARG A 241 -4.30 -3.74 -0.71
N ILE A 242 -4.28 -2.51 -1.20
CA ILE A 242 -5.15 -2.06 -2.29
C ILE A 242 -4.89 -2.88 -3.55
N LEU A 243 -3.62 -3.11 -3.92
CA LEU A 243 -3.26 -3.98 -5.05
C LEU A 243 -3.86 -5.38 -4.88
N ALA A 244 -3.67 -6.01 -3.72
CA ALA A 244 -4.16 -7.36 -3.46
C ALA A 244 -5.70 -7.44 -3.47
N ALA A 245 -6.40 -6.47 -2.84
CA ALA A 245 -7.85 -6.36 -2.85
C ALA A 245 -8.37 -6.15 -4.28
N TYR A 246 -7.73 -5.26 -5.05
CA TYR A 246 -8.08 -5.00 -6.44
C TYR A 246 -7.96 -6.26 -7.32
N LEU A 247 -6.89 -7.02 -7.17
CA LEU A 247 -6.71 -8.28 -7.90
C LEU A 247 -7.70 -9.35 -7.42
N LYS A 248 -8.06 -9.36 -6.14
CA LYS A 248 -9.08 -10.27 -5.59
C LYS A 248 -10.45 -10.04 -6.19
N ASP A 249 -10.85 -8.80 -6.37
CA ASP A 249 -12.10 -8.44 -7.04
C ASP A 249 -12.19 -8.98 -8.47
N HIS A 250 -11.06 -9.03 -9.16
CA HIS A 250 -10.98 -9.44 -10.56
C HIS A 250 -10.44 -10.88 -10.72
N GLU A 251 -10.23 -11.61 -9.62
CA GLU A 251 -9.59 -12.94 -9.63
C GLU A 251 -10.25 -13.91 -10.61
N GLY A 252 -11.57 -13.99 -10.60
CA GLY A 252 -12.31 -14.92 -11.46
C GLY A 252 -12.09 -14.65 -12.95
N GLU A 253 -12.13 -13.38 -13.35
CA GLU A 253 -11.90 -12.97 -14.75
C GLU A 253 -10.45 -13.17 -15.16
N ILE A 254 -9.50 -12.84 -14.28
CA ILE A 254 -8.07 -13.02 -14.49
C ILE A 254 -7.77 -14.51 -14.70
N ARG A 255 -8.15 -15.37 -13.77
CA ARG A 255 -7.89 -16.83 -13.84
C ARG A 255 -8.55 -17.46 -15.06
N ALA A 256 -9.79 -17.06 -15.39
CA ALA A 256 -10.46 -17.52 -16.60
C ALA A 256 -9.75 -17.10 -17.89
N ALA A 257 -9.14 -15.91 -17.92
CA ALA A 257 -8.34 -15.45 -19.06
C ALA A 257 -7.00 -16.21 -19.14
N LEU A 258 -6.28 -16.35 -18.03
CA LEU A 258 -5.01 -17.06 -17.94
C LEU A 258 -5.16 -18.54 -18.36
N SER A 259 -6.20 -19.22 -17.92
CA SER A 259 -6.47 -20.64 -18.28
C SER A 259 -6.67 -20.85 -19.78
N ARG A 260 -7.04 -19.81 -20.51
CA ARG A 260 -7.15 -19.82 -21.99
C ARG A 260 -5.91 -19.28 -22.70
N GLY A 261 -4.89 -18.86 -21.97
CA GLY A 261 -3.72 -18.19 -22.52
C GLY A 261 -4.01 -16.77 -23.05
N ASP A 262 -5.16 -16.18 -22.68
CA ASP A 262 -5.59 -14.86 -23.16
C ASP A 262 -5.05 -13.74 -22.25
N MET A 263 -3.78 -13.40 -22.47
CA MET A 263 -3.10 -12.34 -21.73
C MET A 263 -3.73 -10.95 -21.93
N ALA A 264 -4.34 -10.72 -23.09
CA ALA A 264 -5.02 -9.44 -23.37
C ALA A 264 -6.29 -9.31 -22.52
N ALA A 265 -7.08 -10.38 -22.40
CA ALA A 265 -8.23 -10.40 -21.49
C ALA A 265 -7.81 -10.30 -20.02
N ALA A 266 -6.75 -11.00 -19.59
CA ALA A 266 -6.22 -10.90 -18.23
C ALA A 266 -5.78 -9.47 -17.90
N ARG A 267 -5.03 -8.82 -18.82
CA ARG A 267 -4.63 -7.41 -18.63
C ARG A 267 -5.83 -6.46 -18.61
N LYS A 268 -6.81 -6.69 -19.49
CA LYS A 268 -8.03 -5.88 -19.54
C LYS A 268 -8.85 -5.99 -18.25
N ALA A 269 -8.92 -7.17 -17.66
CA ALA A 269 -9.60 -7.36 -16.38
C ALA A 269 -9.00 -6.48 -15.25
N VAL A 270 -7.69 -6.21 -15.31
CA VAL A 270 -7.01 -5.41 -14.29
C VAL A 270 -7.11 -3.90 -14.55
N ASN A 271 -6.97 -3.42 -15.79
CA ASN A 271 -6.90 -1.98 -16.06
C ASN A 271 -7.94 -1.45 -17.04
N GLY A 272 -8.94 -2.26 -17.39
CA GLY A 272 -10.01 -1.88 -18.33
C GLY A 272 -9.57 -1.76 -19.79
N GLY A 273 -8.28 -1.94 -20.12
CA GLY A 273 -7.71 -1.79 -21.45
C GLY A 273 -6.49 -2.66 -21.70
N THR A 274 -5.83 -2.42 -22.85
CA THR A 274 -4.62 -3.17 -23.26
C THR A 274 -3.35 -2.33 -23.19
N HIS A 275 -3.39 -1.19 -22.52
CA HIS A 275 -2.19 -0.36 -22.35
C HIS A 275 -1.09 -1.14 -21.62
N GLY A 276 0.13 -1.10 -22.18
CA GLY A 276 1.27 -1.84 -21.63
C GLY A 276 1.20 -3.37 -21.81
N LEU A 277 0.33 -3.90 -22.67
CA LEU A 277 0.14 -5.33 -22.87
C LEU A 277 1.44 -6.06 -23.22
N GLU A 278 2.25 -5.50 -24.11
CA GLU A 278 3.53 -6.11 -24.53
C GLU A 278 4.49 -6.26 -23.33
N GLN A 279 4.62 -5.22 -22.53
CA GLN A 279 5.47 -5.25 -21.31
C GLN A 279 4.91 -6.24 -20.29
N PHE A 280 3.61 -6.29 -20.16
CA PHE A 280 2.92 -7.23 -19.29
C PHE A 280 3.15 -8.68 -19.72
N GLN A 281 2.98 -9.00 -21.01
CA GLN A 281 3.24 -10.32 -21.56
C GLN A 281 4.70 -10.76 -21.37
N LEU A 282 5.63 -9.85 -21.65
CA LEU A 282 7.06 -10.12 -21.47
C LEU A 282 7.43 -10.43 -20.01
N ALA A 283 6.85 -9.67 -19.08
CA ALA A 283 7.04 -9.90 -17.65
C ALA A 283 6.51 -11.27 -17.23
N PHE A 284 5.30 -11.61 -17.68
CA PHE A 284 4.68 -12.90 -17.37
C PHE A 284 5.46 -14.07 -17.96
N GLN A 285 5.88 -13.99 -19.23
CA GLN A 285 6.70 -15.02 -19.87
C GLN A 285 8.04 -15.23 -19.18
N ARG A 286 8.76 -14.15 -18.82
CA ARG A 286 10.02 -14.24 -18.08
C ARG A 286 9.82 -14.85 -16.70
N GLY A 287 8.77 -14.47 -16.01
CA GLY A 287 8.44 -15.00 -14.70
C GLY A 287 8.10 -16.48 -14.75
N ALA A 288 7.28 -16.90 -15.70
CA ALA A 288 6.93 -18.30 -15.88
C ALA A 288 8.13 -19.20 -16.24
N ALA A 289 9.17 -18.64 -16.88
CA ALA A 289 10.40 -19.38 -17.19
C ALA A 289 11.35 -19.48 -16.00
N LEU A 290 11.15 -18.72 -14.93
CA LEU A 290 12.02 -18.66 -13.74
C LEU A 290 11.36 -19.26 -12.48
N ALA A 291 10.06 -19.53 -12.54
CA ALA A 291 9.26 -20.16 -11.49
C ALA A 291 9.19 -21.67 -11.66
#